data_326f028a062e17cd43f2a91cbd25a0e4
#
_entry.id   326f028a062e17cd43f2a91cbd25a0e4
#
_cell.length_a   1.000
_cell.length_b   1.000
_cell.length_c   1.000
_cell.angle_alpha   90.00
_cell.angle_beta   90.00
_cell.angle_gamma   90.00
#
_symmetry.space_group_name_H-M   'P 1'
#
loop_
_entity.id
_entity.type
_entity.pdbx_description
1 polymer ?
#
loop_
_entity_poly.entity_id
_entity_poly.type
_entity_poly.pdbx_seq_one_letter_code
_entity_poly.pdbx_strand_id
1 'polypeptide(L)'
;STAAVCEAIRRIRNTGAQIRTQSPLLRHINDSPEIWREMWRKQVDLSCIPYYMFVARDTGAKHYFEIPLEKCWDIFRKAYSQVSGICRTVRGPSMSDEPGKIQLLGVAEIKGEKVFVLRFIQGRNPKWVDMPFFAAYDPKATWFSELRPAFGKDYFFFEHEFPTRPMY
;
A
#
# COMPACT_ATOMS: atom_id res chain seq x y z
N SER A 1 3.27 4.74 22.02
CA SER A 1 4.71 5.05 22.03
C SER A 1 5.18 5.30 23.45
N THR A 2 6.41 4.85 23.79
CA THR A 2 7.03 5.09 25.09
C THR A 2 7.59 6.51 25.16
N ALA A 3 7.83 7.02 26.38
CA ALA A 3 8.47 8.33 26.59
C ALA A 3 9.83 8.42 25.87
N ALA A 4 10.63 7.34 25.91
CA ALA A 4 11.92 7.27 25.24
C ALA A 4 11.81 7.43 23.72
N VAL A 5 10.80 6.81 23.07
CA VAL A 5 10.54 6.96 21.64
C VAL A 5 10.13 8.40 21.30
N CYS A 6 9.25 9.01 22.09
CA CYS A 6 8.84 10.40 21.89
C CYS A 6 10.02 11.35 22.01
N GLU A 7 10.91 11.14 22.98
CA GLU A 7 12.13 11.93 23.17
C GLU A 7 13.12 11.75 22.01
N ALA A 8 13.32 10.52 21.52
CA ALA A 8 14.18 10.26 20.37
C ALA A 8 13.68 10.99 19.11
N ILE A 9 12.37 10.92 18.85
CA ILE A 9 11.73 11.64 17.73
C ILE A 9 11.96 13.16 17.88
N ARG A 10 11.74 13.71 19.07
CA ARG A 10 11.94 15.13 19.35
C ARG A 10 13.40 15.56 19.10
N ARG A 11 14.37 14.78 19.54
CA ARG A 11 15.80 15.05 19.29
C ARG A 11 16.14 15.08 17.80
N ILE A 12 15.66 14.10 17.03
CA ILE A 12 15.85 14.08 15.57
C ILE A 12 15.21 15.32 14.95
N ARG A 13 13.98 15.65 15.34
CA ARG A 13 13.26 16.83 14.83
C ARG A 13 14.01 18.15 15.12
N ASN A 14 14.61 18.26 16.28
CA ASN A 14 15.37 19.46 16.69
C ASN A 14 16.63 19.71 15.82
N THR A 15 17.10 18.73 15.05
CA THR A 15 18.16 18.92 14.05
C THR A 15 17.66 19.56 12.76
N GLY A 16 16.35 19.81 12.60
CA GLY A 16 15.73 20.26 11.36
C GLY A 16 15.29 19.13 10.42
N ALA A 17 15.57 17.86 10.76
CA ALA A 17 15.20 16.72 9.95
C ALA A 17 13.69 16.51 9.92
N GLN A 18 13.14 16.16 8.74
CA GLN A 18 11.77 15.68 8.58
C GLN A 18 11.74 14.16 8.74
N ILE A 19 10.79 13.67 9.55
CA ILE A 19 10.58 12.24 9.73
C ILE A 19 9.35 11.84 8.92
N ARG A 20 9.54 10.95 7.95
CA ARG A 20 8.47 10.31 7.19
C ARG A 20 8.36 8.86 7.62
N THR A 21 7.14 8.46 8.02
CA THR A 21 6.91 7.13 8.57
C THR A 21 6.35 6.19 7.51
N GLN A 22 6.76 4.94 7.59
CA GLN A 22 6.21 3.87 6.76
C GLN A 22 6.11 2.59 7.58
N SER A 23 5.03 1.84 7.35
CA SER A 23 4.77 0.61 8.09
C SER A 23 4.12 -0.43 7.20
N PRO A 24 4.46 -1.72 7.34
CA PRO A 24 3.71 -2.80 6.73
C PRO A 24 2.41 -3.05 7.50
N LEU A 25 1.37 -3.41 6.75
CA LEU A 25 0.12 -3.94 7.28
C LEU A 25 0.29 -5.44 7.50
N LEU A 26 0.17 -5.87 8.76
CA LEU A 26 0.47 -7.23 9.18
C LEU A 26 -0.72 -7.82 9.95
N ARG A 27 -1.15 -9.01 9.55
CA ARG A 27 -2.14 -9.79 10.31
C ARG A 27 -1.65 -9.99 11.74
N HIS A 28 -2.57 -9.99 12.69
CA HIS A 28 -2.32 -10.16 14.14
C HIS A 28 -1.59 -9.00 14.83
N ILE A 29 -1.12 -8.00 14.10
CA ILE A 29 -0.36 -6.88 14.68
C ILE A 29 -1.12 -5.56 14.52
N ASN A 30 -1.49 -5.21 13.29
CA ASN A 30 -2.12 -3.92 13.00
C ASN A 30 -3.22 -4.04 11.92
N ASP A 31 -3.94 -5.15 11.91
CA ASP A 31 -4.95 -5.53 10.92
C ASP A 31 -6.34 -4.94 11.21
N SER A 32 -6.40 -3.80 11.89
CA SER A 32 -7.64 -3.06 12.10
C SER A 32 -7.52 -1.57 11.74
N PRO A 33 -8.60 -0.93 11.24
CA PRO A 33 -8.62 0.49 10.90
C PRO A 33 -8.29 1.40 12.09
N GLU A 34 -8.73 1.02 13.29
CA GLU A 34 -8.56 1.79 14.52
C GLU A 34 -7.07 1.98 14.84
N ILE A 35 -6.29 0.90 14.72
CA ILE A 35 -4.84 0.94 14.98
C ILE A 35 -4.15 1.92 14.03
N TRP A 36 -4.49 1.90 12.73
CA TRP A 36 -3.92 2.80 11.74
C TRP A 36 -4.33 4.24 11.97
N ARG A 37 -5.61 4.49 12.27
CA ARG A 37 -6.11 5.81 12.63
C ARG A 37 -5.33 6.41 13.81
N GLU A 38 -5.20 5.65 14.90
CA GLU A 38 -4.48 6.11 16.09
C GLU A 38 -2.98 6.30 15.82
N MET A 39 -2.39 5.39 15.04
CA MET A 39 -0.99 5.49 14.66
C MET A 39 -0.71 6.76 13.85
N TRP A 40 -1.53 7.07 12.83
CA TRP A 40 -1.34 8.26 12.01
C TRP A 40 -1.56 9.55 12.81
N ARG A 41 -2.56 9.60 13.68
CA ARG A 41 -2.76 10.73 14.61
C ARG A 41 -1.53 10.93 15.48
N LYS A 42 -1.06 9.86 16.11
CA LYS A 42 0.10 9.93 17.00
C LYS A 42 1.38 10.34 16.27
N GLN A 43 1.56 9.91 15.04
CA GLN A 43 2.68 10.33 14.20
C GLN A 43 2.64 11.83 13.95
N VAL A 44 1.48 12.38 13.60
CA VAL A 44 1.30 13.83 13.39
C VAL A 44 1.51 14.62 14.68
N ASP A 45 0.98 14.15 15.82
CA ASP A 45 1.21 14.77 17.14
C ASP A 45 2.70 14.87 17.48
N LEU A 46 3.49 13.89 17.03
CA LEU A 46 4.96 13.87 17.18
C LEU A 46 5.68 14.61 16.04
N SER A 47 4.95 15.37 15.21
CA SER A 47 5.48 16.07 14.03
C SER A 47 6.18 15.15 13.02
N CYS A 48 5.74 13.91 12.92
CA CYS A 48 6.10 12.99 11.85
C CYS A 48 5.06 13.06 10.74
N ILE A 49 5.45 12.74 9.52
CA ILE A 49 4.58 12.72 8.34
C ILE A 49 4.24 11.27 8.02
N PRO A 50 2.98 10.81 8.19
CA PRO A 50 2.55 9.51 7.67
C PRO A 50 2.82 9.42 6.16
N TYR A 51 3.54 8.40 5.70
CA TYR A 51 4.02 8.41 4.32
C TYR A 51 3.61 7.18 3.51
N TYR A 52 3.84 5.97 4.03
CA TYR A 52 3.40 4.74 3.38
C TYR A 52 2.74 3.75 4.33
N MET A 53 1.65 3.12 3.84
CA MET A 53 1.16 1.84 4.29
C MET A 53 1.54 0.79 3.24
N PHE A 54 2.39 -0.16 3.59
CA PHE A 54 2.76 -1.25 2.71
C PHE A 54 1.92 -2.50 2.96
N VAL A 55 1.61 -3.23 1.91
CA VAL A 55 1.20 -4.63 2.01
C VAL A 55 2.39 -5.45 2.49
N ALA A 56 2.15 -6.47 3.31
CA ALA A 56 3.20 -7.38 3.77
C ALA A 56 3.90 -8.04 2.58
N ARG A 57 5.24 -7.96 2.53
CA ARG A 57 6.02 -8.60 1.47
C ARG A 57 5.97 -10.13 1.59
N ASP A 58 6.23 -10.77 0.47
CA ASP A 58 6.31 -12.22 0.34
C ASP A 58 7.65 -12.80 0.85
N THR A 59 8.13 -12.29 1.97
CA THR A 59 9.39 -12.70 2.60
C THR A 59 9.16 -13.21 4.03
N GLY A 60 9.99 -14.14 4.46
CA GLY A 60 9.90 -14.71 5.82
C GLY A 60 8.58 -15.46 6.05
N ALA A 61 7.90 -15.15 7.14
CA ALA A 61 6.64 -15.80 7.53
C ALA A 61 5.42 -15.20 6.81
N LYS A 62 5.47 -15.10 5.46
CA LYS A 62 4.41 -14.50 4.62
C LYS A 62 3.02 -14.97 5.06
N HIS A 63 2.77 -16.29 5.04
CA HIS A 63 1.44 -16.85 5.31
C HIS A 63 0.89 -16.56 6.70
N TYR A 64 1.74 -16.23 7.65
CA TYR A 64 1.31 -15.81 8.99
C TYR A 64 0.85 -14.36 9.03
N PHE A 65 1.52 -13.48 8.29
CA PHE A 65 1.29 -12.04 8.33
C PHE A 65 0.49 -11.47 7.17
N GLU A 66 0.29 -12.24 6.09
CA GLU A 66 -0.40 -11.75 4.89
C GLU A 66 -1.88 -11.46 5.14
N ILE A 67 -2.39 -10.48 4.42
CA ILE A 67 -3.80 -10.07 4.44
C ILE A 67 -4.26 -9.94 2.98
N PRO A 68 -5.44 -10.47 2.61
CA PRO A 68 -5.99 -10.27 1.27
C PRO A 68 -6.05 -8.79 0.87
N LEU A 69 -5.75 -8.49 -0.38
CA LEU A 69 -5.65 -7.10 -0.90
C LEU A 69 -6.93 -6.30 -0.69
N GLU A 70 -8.11 -6.90 -0.90
CA GLU A 70 -9.39 -6.23 -0.61
C GLU A 70 -9.49 -5.81 0.86
N LYS A 71 -9.06 -6.68 1.79
CA LYS A 71 -9.05 -6.38 3.23
C LYS A 71 -8.02 -5.28 3.56
N CYS A 72 -6.86 -5.29 2.92
CA CYS A 72 -5.86 -4.23 3.07
C CYS A 72 -6.45 -2.87 2.66
N TRP A 73 -7.14 -2.82 1.53
CA TRP A 73 -7.81 -1.61 1.06
C TRP A 73 -8.94 -1.18 2.00
N ASP A 74 -9.77 -2.09 2.50
CA ASP A 74 -10.87 -1.77 3.42
C ASP A 74 -10.34 -1.16 4.74
N ILE A 75 -9.27 -1.74 5.29
CA ILE A 75 -8.58 -1.20 6.48
C ILE A 75 -8.06 0.22 6.20
N PHE A 76 -7.34 0.40 5.09
CA PHE A 76 -6.82 1.70 4.70
C PHE A 76 -7.94 2.73 4.55
N ARG A 77 -8.97 2.44 3.76
CA ARG A 77 -10.10 3.34 3.48
C ARG A 77 -10.82 3.76 4.75
N LYS A 78 -11.11 2.80 5.65
CA LYS A 78 -11.78 3.05 6.92
C LYS A 78 -10.93 3.91 7.86
N ALA A 79 -9.64 3.63 7.98
CA ALA A 79 -8.72 4.45 8.77
C ALA A 79 -8.59 5.88 8.19
N TYR A 80 -8.40 5.97 6.88
CA TYR A 80 -8.19 7.23 6.16
C TYR A 80 -9.40 8.16 6.21
N SER A 81 -10.61 7.62 6.19
CA SER A 81 -11.84 8.40 6.31
C SER A 81 -12.05 9.02 7.69
N GLN A 82 -11.42 8.47 8.74
CA GLN A 82 -11.59 8.88 10.13
C GLN A 82 -10.49 9.82 10.65
N VAL A 83 -9.60 10.27 9.79
CA VAL A 83 -8.53 11.21 10.16
C VAL A 83 -8.68 12.55 9.44
N SER A 84 -8.12 13.62 10.04
CA SER A 84 -8.12 14.96 9.44
C SER A 84 -7.19 15.04 8.22
N GLY A 85 -7.33 16.10 7.42
CA GLY A 85 -6.51 16.31 6.22
C GLY A 85 -5.01 16.27 6.47
N ILE A 86 -4.53 16.77 7.62
CA ILE A 86 -3.11 16.76 7.98
C ILE A 86 -2.54 15.34 8.17
N CYS A 87 -3.38 14.37 8.54
CA CYS A 87 -2.99 12.96 8.63
C CYS A 87 -3.09 12.23 7.28
N ARG A 88 -3.78 12.82 6.27
CA ARG A 88 -4.06 12.20 4.97
C ARG A 88 -2.91 12.35 3.98
N THR A 89 -1.69 12.25 4.44
CA THR A 89 -0.48 12.26 3.61
C THR A 89 -0.01 10.88 3.21
N VAL A 90 -0.54 9.86 3.87
CA VAL A 90 -0.16 8.46 3.66
C VAL A 90 -0.62 7.92 2.31
N ARG A 91 0.26 7.19 1.64
CA ARG A 91 0.00 6.46 0.39
C ARG A 91 -0.12 4.98 0.69
N GLY A 92 -1.16 4.36 0.20
CA GLY A 92 -1.34 2.92 0.40
C GLY A 92 -2.77 2.44 0.13
N PRO A 93 -2.99 1.13 0.32
CA PRO A 93 -1.95 0.11 0.48
C PRO A 93 -1.05 0.02 -0.75
N SER A 94 0.24 -0.17 -0.56
CA SER A 94 1.18 -0.22 -1.69
C SER A 94 2.09 -1.44 -1.64
N MET A 95 2.50 -1.89 -2.81
CA MET A 95 3.39 -3.02 -3.04
C MET A 95 4.58 -2.55 -3.87
N SER A 96 5.78 -3.03 -3.54
CA SER A 96 6.96 -2.81 -4.37
C SER A 96 7.29 -4.11 -5.08
N ASP A 97 7.05 -4.14 -6.36
CA ASP A 97 7.28 -5.29 -7.24
C ASP A 97 8.23 -4.90 -8.37
N GLU A 98 8.55 -5.84 -9.26
CA GLU A 98 9.51 -5.65 -10.33
C GLU A 98 9.25 -4.43 -11.23
N PRO A 99 8.03 -4.16 -11.72
CA PRO A 99 7.76 -3.00 -12.56
C PRO A 99 7.81 -1.67 -11.81
N GLY A 100 7.71 -1.69 -10.48
CA GLY A 100 7.73 -0.47 -9.68
C GLY A 100 6.92 -0.57 -8.40
N LYS A 101 6.57 0.58 -7.87
CA LYS A 101 5.72 0.69 -6.68
C LYS A 101 4.26 0.91 -7.08
N ILE A 102 3.43 -0.06 -6.77
CA ILE A 102 2.02 -0.12 -7.13
C ILE A 102 1.16 0.21 -5.91
N GLN A 103 0.18 1.08 -6.08
CA GLN A 103 -0.83 1.38 -5.08
C GLN A 103 -2.16 0.73 -5.46
N LEU A 104 -2.80 0.08 -4.50
CA LEU A 104 -4.19 -0.36 -4.61
C LEU A 104 -5.10 0.82 -4.28
N LEU A 105 -5.86 1.29 -5.27
CA LEU A 105 -6.80 2.41 -5.14
C LEU A 105 -8.17 1.94 -4.65
N GLY A 106 -8.56 0.72 -5.00
CA GLY A 106 -9.84 0.18 -4.59
C GLY A 106 -10.26 -1.07 -5.31
N VAL A 107 -11.50 -1.44 -5.03
CA VAL A 107 -12.25 -2.46 -5.75
C VAL A 107 -13.45 -1.77 -6.41
N ALA A 108 -13.68 -2.05 -7.67
CA ALA A 108 -14.78 -1.48 -8.44
C ALA A 108 -15.47 -2.56 -9.29
N GLU A 109 -16.71 -2.29 -9.69
CA GLU A 109 -17.39 -3.06 -10.72
C GLU A 109 -17.43 -2.23 -12.01
N ILE A 110 -16.84 -2.73 -13.08
CA ILE A 110 -16.74 -2.05 -14.37
C ILE A 110 -17.26 -3.00 -15.45
N LYS A 111 -18.33 -2.60 -16.13
CA LYS A 111 -19.01 -3.42 -17.17
C LYS A 111 -19.39 -4.82 -16.66
N GLY A 112 -19.84 -4.94 -15.40
CA GLY A 112 -20.24 -6.21 -14.79
C GLY A 112 -19.08 -7.08 -14.32
N GLU A 113 -17.84 -6.64 -14.43
CA GLU A 113 -16.66 -7.34 -13.92
C GLU A 113 -16.13 -6.64 -12.65
N LYS A 114 -15.97 -7.40 -11.56
CA LYS A 114 -15.34 -6.92 -10.33
C LYS A 114 -13.82 -6.90 -10.53
N VAL A 115 -13.21 -5.76 -10.25
CA VAL A 115 -11.78 -5.53 -10.53
C VAL A 115 -11.08 -4.83 -9.37
N PHE A 116 -9.78 -5.06 -9.24
CA PHE A 116 -8.90 -4.18 -8.50
C PHE A 116 -8.50 -2.99 -9.37
N VAL A 117 -8.57 -1.79 -8.80
CA VAL A 117 -8.10 -0.55 -9.42
C VAL A 117 -6.73 -0.23 -8.83
N LEU A 118 -5.74 -0.12 -9.68
CA LEU A 118 -4.33 0.02 -9.34
C LEU A 118 -3.72 1.22 -10.06
N ARG A 119 -2.62 1.75 -9.53
CA ARG A 119 -1.76 2.72 -10.24
C ARG A 119 -0.31 2.56 -9.83
N PHE A 120 0.61 3.03 -10.65
CA PHE A 120 2.00 3.19 -10.26
C PHE A 120 2.20 4.48 -9.48
N ILE A 121 2.79 4.40 -8.27
CA ILE A 121 3.35 5.56 -7.56
C ILE A 121 4.75 5.86 -8.10
N GLN A 122 5.51 4.82 -8.43
CA GLN A 122 6.81 4.85 -9.08
C GLN A 122 6.86 3.70 -10.07
N GLY A 123 7.28 3.96 -11.30
CA GLY A 123 7.44 2.96 -12.36
C GLY A 123 8.86 2.98 -12.89
N ARG A 124 9.36 1.86 -13.42
CA ARG A 124 10.62 1.83 -14.18
C ARG A 124 10.56 2.77 -15.39
N ASN A 125 9.41 2.84 -16.04
CA ASN A 125 9.13 3.85 -17.04
C ASN A 125 8.35 5.00 -16.38
N PRO A 126 8.88 6.25 -16.37
CA PRO A 126 8.20 7.39 -15.77
C PRO A 126 6.80 7.67 -16.36
N LYS A 127 6.53 7.24 -17.59
CA LYS A 127 5.24 7.42 -18.26
C LYS A 127 4.10 6.61 -17.60
N TRP A 128 4.42 5.61 -16.79
CA TRP A 128 3.41 4.80 -16.10
C TRP A 128 2.90 5.44 -14.81
N VAL A 129 3.64 6.43 -14.29
CA VAL A 129 3.28 7.07 -13.01
C VAL A 129 1.89 7.69 -13.09
N ASP A 130 1.08 7.39 -12.07
CA ASP A 130 -0.32 7.81 -11.94
C ASP A 130 -1.29 7.28 -13.03
N MET A 131 -0.83 6.45 -13.96
CA MET A 131 -1.75 5.75 -14.88
C MET A 131 -2.52 4.67 -14.14
N PRO A 132 -3.88 4.73 -14.12
CA PRO A 132 -4.69 3.67 -13.54
C PRO A 132 -4.69 2.44 -14.45
N PHE A 133 -4.67 1.26 -13.83
CA PHE A 133 -4.85 0.01 -14.52
C PHE A 133 -5.66 -0.98 -13.67
N PHE A 134 -6.10 -2.07 -14.28
CA PHE A 134 -7.09 -2.94 -13.69
C PHE A 134 -6.62 -4.39 -13.70
N ALA A 135 -6.79 -5.05 -12.55
CA ALA A 135 -6.58 -6.47 -12.41
C ALA A 135 -7.91 -7.17 -12.11
N ALA A 136 -8.08 -8.37 -12.60
CA ALA A 136 -9.22 -9.22 -12.27
C ALA A 136 -9.27 -9.43 -10.75
N TYR A 137 -10.48 -9.40 -10.20
CA TYR A 137 -10.65 -9.56 -8.77
C TYR A 137 -10.39 -11.01 -8.33
N ASP A 138 -9.49 -11.17 -7.38
CA ASP A 138 -9.26 -12.41 -6.66
C ASP A 138 -9.35 -12.14 -5.15
N PRO A 139 -10.36 -12.71 -4.43
CA PRO A 139 -10.56 -12.48 -3.01
C PRO A 139 -9.42 -13.05 -2.13
N LYS A 140 -8.58 -13.92 -2.69
CA LYS A 140 -7.47 -14.56 -1.98
C LYS A 140 -6.13 -13.88 -2.22
N ALA A 141 -6.02 -13.07 -3.28
CA ALA A 141 -4.77 -12.42 -3.64
C ALA A 141 -4.24 -11.56 -2.49
N THR A 142 -2.97 -11.75 -2.16
CA THR A 142 -2.25 -11.05 -1.08
C THR A 142 -1.11 -10.19 -1.62
N TRP A 143 -0.74 -10.38 -2.90
CA TRP A 143 0.35 -9.66 -3.55
C TRP A 143 0.08 -9.43 -5.04
N PHE A 144 0.78 -8.45 -5.63
CA PHE A 144 0.58 -8.06 -7.03
C PHE A 144 0.88 -9.20 -8.01
N SER A 145 1.91 -10.01 -7.79
CA SER A 145 2.27 -11.11 -8.69
C SER A 145 1.22 -12.24 -8.78
N GLU A 146 0.26 -12.26 -7.87
CA GLU A 146 -0.87 -13.20 -7.88
C GLU A 146 -2.04 -12.71 -8.76
N LEU A 147 -2.01 -11.43 -9.19
CA LEU A 147 -3.06 -10.81 -9.97
C LEU A 147 -2.88 -11.04 -11.48
N ARG A 148 -4.01 -11.08 -12.18
CA ARG A 148 -4.09 -11.14 -13.65
C ARG A 148 -4.73 -9.88 -14.20
N PRO A 149 -4.44 -9.48 -15.44
CA PRO A 149 -5.13 -8.38 -16.09
C PRO A 149 -6.65 -8.60 -16.14
N ALA A 150 -7.42 -7.52 -15.98
CA ALA A 150 -8.87 -7.54 -16.11
C ALA A 150 -9.32 -7.51 -17.59
N PHE A 151 -10.61 -7.72 -17.81
CA PHE A 151 -11.29 -7.57 -19.12
C PHE A 151 -10.77 -8.52 -20.21
N GLY A 152 -10.41 -9.75 -19.82
CA GLY A 152 -9.93 -10.78 -20.75
C GLY A 152 -8.60 -10.46 -21.43
N LYS A 153 -7.81 -9.54 -20.88
CA LYS A 153 -6.46 -9.25 -21.40
C LYS A 153 -5.47 -10.29 -20.91
N ASP A 154 -4.53 -10.68 -21.78
CA ASP A 154 -3.48 -11.64 -21.45
C ASP A 154 -2.33 -10.98 -20.64
N TYR A 155 -2.09 -9.68 -20.85
CA TYR A 155 -0.96 -8.95 -20.29
C TYR A 155 -1.38 -7.59 -19.73
N PHE A 156 -0.70 -7.13 -18.67
CA PHE A 156 -0.76 -5.74 -18.27
C PHE A 156 -0.02 -4.86 -19.30
N PHE A 157 -0.41 -3.59 -19.41
CA PHE A 157 0.09 -2.69 -20.45
C PHE A 157 1.61 -2.48 -20.40
N PHE A 158 2.24 -2.72 -19.27
CA PHE A 158 3.68 -2.53 -19.05
C PHE A 158 4.51 -3.81 -19.25
N GLU A 159 3.90 -5.00 -19.34
CA GLU A 159 4.63 -6.27 -19.40
C GLU A 159 5.41 -6.45 -20.70
N HIS A 160 4.98 -5.81 -21.77
CA HIS A 160 5.70 -5.83 -23.06
C HIS A 160 7.06 -5.09 -23.04
N GLU A 161 7.30 -4.25 -22.03
CA GLU A 161 8.57 -3.55 -21.83
C GLU A 161 9.58 -4.36 -20.99
N PHE A 162 9.19 -5.54 -20.50
CA PHE A 162 10.07 -6.45 -19.77
C PHE A 162 10.38 -7.70 -20.59
N PRO A 163 11.63 -8.17 -20.60
CA PRO A 163 11.91 -9.52 -21.10
C PRO A 163 11.07 -10.52 -20.29
N THR A 164 10.39 -11.41 -21.00
CA THR A 164 9.47 -12.43 -20.49
C THR A 164 9.96 -13.02 -19.17
N ARG A 165 9.14 -12.93 -18.12
CA ARG A 165 9.35 -13.74 -16.91
C ARG A 165 9.35 -15.22 -17.33
N PRO A 166 10.37 -16.02 -16.95
CA PRO A 166 10.18 -17.45 -17.00
C PRO A 166 9.01 -17.79 -16.07
N MET A 167 8.01 -18.49 -16.59
CA MET A 167 6.96 -19.09 -15.76
C MET A 167 7.63 -20.15 -14.87
N TYR A 168 7.67 -19.89 -13.58
CA TYR A 168 8.00 -20.88 -12.57
C TYR A 168 6.71 -21.48 -12.01
#